data_6442c02d13ebb2db2fa6740f1f74a9c7
#
_entry.id   6442c02d13ebb2db2fa6740f1f74a9c7
#
_cell.length_a   1.000
_cell.length_b   1.000
_cell.length_c   1.000
_cell.angle_alpha   90.00
_cell.angle_beta   90.00
_cell.angle_gamma   90.00
#
_symmetry.space_group_name_H-M   'P 1'
#
loop_
_entity.id
_entity.type
_entity.pdbx_description
1 polymer ?
#
loop_
_entity_poly.entity_id
_entity_poly.type
_entity_poly.pdbx_seq_one_letter_code
_entity_poly.pdbx_strand_id
1 'polypeptide(L)'
;GTLSKSFASVGGYIAGKKALIEYLKYTAPGFVYSVGLAPPNTAAAIASLKLMQAEPETVERLRSNSRFFLERCKSLGLDTGPAVGVAVVPVIVGDSITCMKLSAALEERGINVQPIVYPAVDNEAARLRFFISSLHSEEQLDLTAHTVKTELDKLLAEGDQPPGARV
;
A
#
# COMPACT_ATOMS: atom_id res chain seq x y z
N GLY A 1 15.15 0.58 8.89
CA GLY A 1 14.46 0.70 7.59
C GLY A 1 14.64 -0.53 6.71
N THR A 2 13.81 -0.67 5.68
CA THR A 2 13.93 -1.74 4.68
C THR A 2 14.42 -1.17 3.35
N LEU A 3 15.23 -1.94 2.63
CA LEU A 3 15.72 -1.60 1.29
C LEU A 3 14.84 -2.19 0.17
N SER A 4 13.78 -2.93 0.52
CA SER A 4 12.95 -3.67 -0.44
C SER A 4 11.77 -2.88 -1.04
N LYS A 5 11.70 -1.58 -0.82
CA LYS A 5 10.67 -0.69 -1.37
C LYS A 5 11.33 0.30 -2.35
N SER A 6 11.31 1.58 -2.07
CA SER A 6 11.86 2.64 -2.95
C SER A 6 13.35 2.50 -3.26
N PHE A 7 14.11 1.77 -2.46
CA PHE A 7 15.52 1.48 -2.77
C PHE A 7 15.71 0.31 -3.77
N ALA A 8 14.63 -0.38 -4.17
CA ALA A 8 14.65 -1.48 -5.16
C ALA A 8 15.75 -2.53 -4.91
N SER A 9 16.02 -2.85 -3.64
CA SER A 9 17.09 -3.75 -3.23
C SER A 9 16.59 -4.76 -2.18
N VAL A 10 17.47 -5.58 -1.65
CA VAL A 10 17.20 -6.57 -0.60
C VAL A 10 17.87 -6.15 0.70
N GLY A 11 17.26 -6.49 1.84
CA GLY A 11 17.81 -6.24 3.17
C GLY A 11 17.22 -5.03 3.86
N GLY A 12 17.95 -4.53 4.84
CA GLY A 12 17.54 -3.40 5.65
C GLY A 12 18.70 -2.82 6.43
N TYR A 13 18.39 -1.82 7.24
CA TYR A 13 19.38 -1.15 8.09
C TYR A 13 18.76 -0.70 9.40
N ILE A 14 19.57 -0.55 10.41
CA ILE A 14 19.25 0.12 11.66
C ILE A 14 20.18 1.33 11.84
N ALA A 15 19.63 2.43 12.34
CA ALA A 15 20.36 3.62 12.69
C ALA A 15 19.95 4.08 14.09
N GLY A 16 20.92 4.52 14.89
CA GLY A 16 20.66 4.92 16.27
C GLY A 16 21.92 5.39 16.99
N LYS A 17 21.84 5.51 18.30
CA LYS A 17 23.00 5.88 19.14
C LYS A 17 24.11 4.84 18.98
N LYS A 18 25.37 5.32 18.91
CA LYS A 18 26.56 4.47 18.70
C LYS A 18 26.59 3.26 19.63
N ALA A 19 26.37 3.46 20.93
CA ALA A 19 26.41 2.39 21.91
C ALA A 19 25.36 1.28 21.62
N LEU A 20 24.16 1.65 21.16
CA LEU A 20 23.12 0.68 20.77
C LEU A 20 23.54 -0.10 19.51
N ILE A 21 24.06 0.58 18.51
CA ILE A 21 24.48 -0.06 17.27
C ILE A 21 25.63 -1.02 17.52
N GLU A 22 26.63 -0.61 18.29
CA GLU A 22 27.75 -1.49 18.68
C GLU A 22 27.26 -2.70 19.47
N TYR A 23 26.37 -2.53 20.43
CA TYR A 23 25.75 -3.64 21.16
C TYR A 23 25.05 -4.63 20.23
N LEU A 24 24.22 -4.15 19.30
CA LEU A 24 23.46 -4.99 18.37
C LEU A 24 24.33 -5.76 17.40
N LYS A 25 25.50 -5.24 16.99
CA LYS A 25 26.46 -5.96 16.15
C LYS A 25 26.95 -7.27 16.79
N TYR A 26 26.98 -7.36 18.12
CA TYR A 26 27.46 -8.54 18.84
C TYR A 26 26.34 -9.41 19.42
N THR A 27 25.12 -8.88 19.52
CA THR A 27 24.04 -9.57 20.23
C THR A 27 22.81 -9.86 19.40
N ALA A 28 22.60 -9.20 18.24
CA ALA A 28 21.45 -9.47 17.39
C ALA A 28 21.64 -10.76 16.57
N PRO A 29 20.90 -11.84 16.83
CA PRO A 29 21.12 -13.11 16.16
C PRO A 29 20.98 -13.02 14.64
N GLY A 30 20.03 -12.21 14.15
CA GLY A 30 19.82 -11.99 12.72
C GLY A 30 20.95 -11.24 12.02
N PHE A 31 21.89 -10.67 12.76
CA PHE A 31 23.11 -10.04 12.23
C PHE A 31 24.32 -10.96 12.44
N VAL A 32 24.50 -11.47 13.65
CA VAL A 32 25.68 -12.29 14.04
C VAL A 32 25.78 -13.57 13.25
N TYR A 33 24.65 -14.24 13.01
CA TYR A 33 24.58 -15.57 12.36
C TYR A 33 24.13 -15.50 10.90
N SER A 34 24.15 -14.33 10.26
CA SER A 34 23.85 -14.16 8.84
C SER A 34 25.03 -13.56 8.08
N VAL A 35 24.99 -13.68 6.77
CA VAL A 35 25.94 -12.99 5.89
C VAL A 35 25.52 -11.54 5.68
N GLY A 36 26.50 -10.68 5.39
CA GLY A 36 26.26 -9.27 5.07
C GLY A 36 25.47 -9.08 3.76
N LEU A 37 25.01 -7.84 3.55
CA LEU A 37 24.34 -7.44 2.33
C LEU A 37 25.29 -7.62 1.13
N ALA A 38 24.80 -8.29 0.07
CA ALA A 38 25.60 -8.52 -1.12
C ALA A 38 26.02 -7.20 -1.81
N PRO A 39 27.27 -7.09 -2.32
CA PRO A 39 27.75 -5.86 -2.96
C PRO A 39 26.84 -5.30 -4.08
N PRO A 40 26.27 -6.11 -4.99
CA PRO A 40 25.34 -5.60 -6.00
C PRO A 40 24.08 -4.96 -5.39
N ASN A 41 23.53 -5.55 -4.33
CA ASN A 41 22.35 -5.03 -3.63
C ASN A 41 22.69 -3.70 -2.90
N THR A 42 23.88 -3.61 -2.33
CA THR A 42 24.37 -2.37 -1.71
C THR A 42 24.54 -1.28 -2.76
N ALA A 43 25.14 -1.60 -3.91
CA ALA A 43 25.32 -0.66 -5.00
C ALA A 43 23.99 -0.15 -5.55
N ALA A 44 23.00 -1.03 -5.73
CA ALA A 44 21.65 -0.67 -6.15
C ALA A 44 20.99 0.30 -5.15
N ALA A 45 21.07 0.01 -3.84
CA ALA A 45 20.53 0.88 -2.80
C ALA A 45 21.19 2.26 -2.78
N ILE A 46 22.52 2.32 -2.97
CA ILE A 46 23.25 3.59 -3.06
C ILE A 46 22.84 4.38 -4.30
N ALA A 47 22.69 3.73 -5.46
CA ALA A 47 22.24 4.37 -6.68
C ALA A 47 20.81 4.94 -6.52
N SER A 48 19.89 4.17 -5.96
CA SER A 48 18.53 4.62 -5.66
C SER A 48 18.49 5.82 -4.71
N LEU A 49 19.34 5.81 -3.67
CA LEU A 49 19.44 6.94 -2.74
C LEU A 49 19.93 8.20 -3.44
N LYS A 50 20.99 8.09 -4.27
CA LYS A 50 21.52 9.22 -5.04
C LYS A 50 20.48 9.78 -6.01
N LEU A 51 19.74 8.91 -6.69
CA LEU A 51 18.68 9.31 -7.60
C LEU A 51 17.56 10.05 -6.86
N MET A 52 17.10 9.52 -5.72
CA MET A 52 16.08 10.16 -4.89
C MET A 52 16.52 11.55 -4.38
N GLN A 53 17.82 11.73 -4.10
CA GLN A 53 18.37 13.02 -3.70
C GLN A 53 18.49 14.00 -4.87
N ALA A 54 18.75 13.48 -6.08
CA ALA A 54 18.91 14.29 -7.29
C ALA A 54 17.54 14.70 -7.91
N GLU A 55 16.50 13.90 -7.69
CA GLU A 55 15.17 14.08 -8.27
C GLU A 55 14.08 14.14 -7.16
N PRO A 56 14.12 15.14 -6.27
CA PRO A 56 13.15 15.25 -5.16
C PRO A 56 11.71 15.44 -5.65
N GLU A 57 11.49 15.97 -6.85
CA GLU A 57 10.18 16.15 -7.48
C GLU A 57 9.43 14.84 -7.68
N THR A 58 10.13 13.71 -7.83
CA THR A 58 9.51 12.39 -7.92
C THR A 58 8.80 12.02 -6.60
N VAL A 59 9.41 12.34 -5.47
CA VAL A 59 8.83 12.13 -4.14
C VAL A 59 7.65 13.08 -3.89
N GLU A 60 7.79 14.35 -4.31
CA GLU A 60 6.72 15.33 -4.17
C GLU A 60 5.50 14.96 -5.03
N ARG A 61 5.70 14.46 -6.25
CA ARG A 61 4.64 13.95 -7.11
C ARG A 61 3.92 12.76 -6.49
N LEU A 62 4.66 11.80 -5.90
CA LEU A 62 4.07 10.69 -5.16
C LEU A 62 3.18 11.19 -4.02
N ARG A 63 3.64 12.18 -3.24
CA ARG A 63 2.88 12.75 -2.13
C ARG A 63 1.63 13.49 -2.61
N SER A 64 1.73 14.24 -3.70
CA SER A 64 0.60 14.93 -4.32
C SER A 64 -0.45 13.92 -4.80
N ASN A 65 -0.04 12.93 -5.57
CA ASN A 65 -0.92 11.87 -6.05
C ASN A 65 -1.62 11.11 -4.92
N SER A 66 -0.88 10.82 -3.85
CA SER A 66 -1.44 10.10 -2.71
C SER A 66 -2.47 10.93 -1.94
N ARG A 67 -2.24 12.22 -1.76
CA ARG A 67 -3.21 13.14 -1.16
C ARG A 67 -4.44 13.31 -2.06
N PHE A 68 -4.23 13.51 -3.35
CA PHE A 68 -5.31 13.61 -4.32
C PHE A 68 -6.24 12.38 -4.25
N PHE A 69 -5.67 11.18 -4.33
CA PHE A 69 -6.45 9.94 -4.26
C PHE A 69 -7.20 9.79 -2.92
N LEU A 70 -6.53 10.09 -1.80
CA LEU A 70 -7.16 10.06 -0.48
C LEU A 70 -8.35 11.03 -0.38
N GLU A 71 -8.16 12.26 -0.82
CA GLU A 71 -9.23 13.28 -0.81
C GLU A 71 -10.39 12.86 -1.72
N ARG A 72 -10.07 12.27 -2.87
CA ARG A 72 -11.09 11.76 -3.78
C ARG A 72 -11.89 10.62 -3.17
N CYS A 73 -11.22 9.64 -2.56
CA CYS A 73 -11.91 8.56 -1.83
C CYS A 73 -12.83 9.12 -0.74
N LYS A 74 -12.34 10.07 0.08
CA LYS A 74 -13.13 10.72 1.13
C LYS A 74 -14.34 11.47 0.57
N SER A 75 -14.18 12.21 -0.52
CA SER A 75 -15.28 12.96 -1.15
C SER A 75 -16.40 12.05 -1.68
N LEU A 76 -16.05 10.83 -2.04
CA LEU A 76 -16.99 9.78 -2.49
C LEU A 76 -17.59 8.97 -1.32
N GLY A 77 -17.26 9.31 -0.07
CA GLY A 77 -17.75 8.62 1.12
C GLY A 77 -17.11 7.23 1.35
N LEU A 78 -15.96 6.95 0.75
CA LEU A 78 -15.20 5.74 1.02
C LEU A 78 -14.48 5.86 2.38
N ASP A 79 -14.54 4.81 3.19
CA ASP A 79 -13.82 4.77 4.46
C ASP A 79 -12.33 4.51 4.22
N THR A 80 -11.51 5.48 4.55
CA THR A 80 -10.04 5.41 4.42
C THR A 80 -9.34 5.30 5.77
N GLY A 81 -10.11 5.15 6.86
CA GLY A 81 -9.57 5.13 8.21
C GLY A 81 -8.70 6.35 8.52
N PRO A 82 -7.65 6.21 9.34
CA PRO A 82 -6.77 7.30 9.75
C PRO A 82 -5.69 7.63 8.69
N ALA A 83 -5.90 7.28 7.41
CA ALA A 83 -4.90 7.51 6.36
C ALA A 83 -4.58 9.00 6.19
N VAL A 84 -3.31 9.29 5.96
CA VAL A 84 -2.77 10.65 5.79
C VAL A 84 -2.28 10.94 4.35
N GLY A 85 -2.48 9.99 3.41
CA GLY A 85 -2.10 10.17 2.01
C GLY A 85 -0.60 10.13 1.76
N VAL A 86 0.06 9.07 2.25
CA VAL A 86 1.49 8.82 1.99
C VAL A 86 1.63 7.45 1.34
N ALA A 87 1.88 7.42 0.06
CA ALA A 87 2.13 6.24 -0.81
C ALA A 87 1.09 5.10 -0.73
N VAL A 88 0.48 4.86 0.41
CA VAL A 88 -0.52 3.80 0.63
C VAL A 88 -1.82 4.42 1.13
N VAL A 89 -2.91 4.16 0.40
CA VAL A 89 -4.26 4.59 0.78
C VAL A 89 -5.14 3.36 0.93
N PRO A 90 -5.62 3.03 2.13
CA PRO A 90 -6.58 1.96 2.32
C PRO A 90 -8.00 2.42 1.96
N VAL A 91 -8.82 1.48 1.51
CA VAL A 91 -10.28 1.61 1.49
C VAL A 91 -10.84 0.45 2.32
N ILE A 92 -11.41 0.76 3.48
CA ILE A 92 -11.97 -0.21 4.41
C ILE A 92 -13.33 -0.64 3.89
N VAL A 93 -13.50 -1.93 3.69
CA VAL A 93 -14.72 -2.54 3.14
C VAL A 93 -15.57 -3.15 4.26
N GLY A 94 -14.92 -3.64 5.31
CA GLY A 94 -15.54 -4.32 6.44
C GLY A 94 -15.34 -5.83 6.35
N ASP A 95 -16.22 -6.57 5.69
CA ASP A 95 -16.10 -8.02 5.65
C ASP A 95 -15.15 -8.53 4.55
N SER A 96 -14.55 -9.71 4.81
CA SER A 96 -13.53 -10.30 3.95
C SER A 96 -14.08 -10.76 2.60
N ILE A 97 -15.34 -11.23 2.54
CA ILE A 97 -15.94 -11.77 1.31
C ILE A 97 -16.23 -10.63 0.34
N THR A 98 -16.87 -9.56 0.82
CA THR A 98 -17.13 -8.36 0.02
C THR A 98 -15.81 -7.72 -0.46
N CYS A 99 -14.79 -7.70 0.39
CA CYS A 99 -13.47 -7.19 0.03
C CYS A 99 -12.83 -7.99 -1.12
N MET A 100 -12.89 -9.32 -1.08
CA MET A 100 -12.39 -10.18 -2.16
C MET A 100 -13.19 -10.01 -3.46
N LYS A 101 -14.52 -9.94 -3.37
CA LYS A 101 -15.38 -9.69 -4.54
C LYS A 101 -15.10 -8.34 -5.18
N LEU A 102 -14.92 -7.30 -4.35
CA LEU A 102 -14.57 -5.97 -4.84
C LEU A 102 -13.23 -5.97 -5.56
N SER A 103 -12.21 -6.64 -5.01
CA SER A 103 -10.91 -6.79 -5.66
C SER A 103 -11.04 -7.45 -7.04
N ALA A 104 -11.81 -8.54 -7.15
CA ALA A 104 -12.04 -9.23 -8.42
C ALA A 104 -12.80 -8.34 -9.43
N ALA A 105 -13.85 -7.63 -9.00
CA ALA A 105 -14.59 -6.72 -9.86
C ALA A 105 -13.73 -5.56 -10.37
N LEU A 106 -12.80 -5.07 -9.57
CA LEU A 106 -11.84 -4.02 -9.96
C LEU A 106 -10.80 -4.55 -10.96
N GLU A 107 -10.34 -5.79 -10.79
CA GLU A 107 -9.43 -6.43 -11.75
C GLU A 107 -10.05 -6.57 -13.13
N GLU A 108 -11.33 -6.93 -13.23
CA GLU A 108 -12.10 -6.95 -14.49
C GLU A 108 -12.19 -5.55 -15.16
N ARG A 109 -12.03 -4.48 -14.38
CA ARG A 109 -11.98 -3.09 -14.85
C ARG A 109 -10.55 -2.59 -15.12
N GLY A 110 -9.55 -3.48 -15.02
CA GLY A 110 -8.14 -3.15 -15.22
C GLY A 110 -7.48 -2.46 -14.03
N ILE A 111 -8.10 -2.51 -12.84
CA ILE A 111 -7.57 -1.95 -11.60
C ILE A 111 -7.06 -3.10 -10.73
N ASN A 112 -5.73 -3.28 -10.69
CA ASN A 112 -5.09 -4.29 -9.87
C ASN A 112 -4.90 -3.76 -8.44
N VAL A 113 -5.69 -4.26 -7.49
CA VAL A 113 -5.56 -3.97 -6.07
C VAL A 113 -5.84 -5.22 -5.25
N GLN A 114 -4.94 -5.54 -4.32
CA GLN A 114 -5.03 -6.75 -3.51
C GLN A 114 -5.83 -6.52 -2.23
N PRO A 115 -6.74 -7.47 -1.86
CA PRO A 115 -7.47 -7.39 -0.61
C PRO A 115 -6.55 -7.79 0.56
N ILE A 116 -6.73 -7.12 1.68
CA ILE A 116 -6.15 -7.50 2.97
C ILE A 116 -7.29 -7.95 3.86
N VAL A 117 -7.30 -9.24 4.16
CA VAL A 117 -8.38 -9.91 4.88
C VAL A 117 -7.85 -10.66 6.10
N TYR A 118 -8.74 -11.25 6.90
CA TYR A 118 -8.34 -12.13 8.00
C TYR A 118 -7.39 -13.25 7.48
N PRO A 119 -6.34 -13.62 8.24
CA PRO A 119 -5.96 -13.16 9.58
C PRO A 119 -5.03 -11.94 9.62
N ALA A 120 -4.73 -11.31 8.48
CA ALA A 120 -3.83 -10.15 8.44
C ALA A 120 -4.46 -8.89 9.06
N VAL A 121 -5.78 -8.83 9.09
CA VAL A 121 -6.60 -7.83 9.78
C VAL A 121 -7.81 -8.52 10.40
N ASP A 122 -8.51 -7.85 11.33
CA ASP A 122 -9.77 -8.36 11.88
C ASP A 122 -10.84 -8.51 10.79
N ASN A 123 -11.79 -9.44 10.98
CA ASN A 123 -12.82 -9.76 9.99
C ASN A 123 -13.63 -8.54 9.51
N GLU A 124 -13.91 -7.60 10.44
CA GLU A 124 -14.66 -6.38 10.17
C GLU A 124 -13.78 -5.23 9.67
N ALA A 125 -12.49 -5.49 9.45
CA ALA A 125 -11.50 -4.51 9.05
C ALA A 125 -10.82 -4.85 7.72
N ALA A 126 -11.44 -5.76 6.94
CA ALA A 126 -10.95 -6.09 5.61
C ALA A 126 -10.94 -4.85 4.70
N ARG A 127 -9.89 -4.73 3.91
CA ARG A 127 -9.64 -3.51 3.13
C ARG A 127 -8.91 -3.79 1.83
N LEU A 128 -9.14 -2.95 0.85
CA LEU A 128 -8.25 -2.81 -0.29
C LEU A 128 -7.10 -1.87 0.07
N ARG A 129 -5.91 -2.13 -0.42
CA ARG A 129 -4.73 -1.33 -0.12
C ARG A 129 -4.09 -0.82 -1.40
N PHE A 130 -4.40 0.42 -1.76
CA PHE A 130 -3.90 1.06 -2.97
C PHE A 130 -2.48 1.55 -2.75
N PHE A 131 -1.58 1.13 -3.63
CA PHE A 131 -0.19 1.60 -3.69
C PHE A 131 -0.10 2.68 -4.75
N ILE A 132 -0.01 3.92 -4.31
CA ILE A 132 0.08 5.06 -5.21
C ILE A 132 1.52 5.23 -5.68
N SER A 133 1.67 5.61 -6.94
CA SER A 133 2.96 5.86 -7.61
C SER A 133 3.04 7.30 -8.10
N SER A 134 4.27 7.79 -8.23
CA SER A 134 4.55 9.07 -8.91
C SER A 134 4.20 9.05 -10.40
N LEU A 135 3.99 7.86 -10.97
CA LEU A 135 3.65 7.67 -12.39
C LEU A 135 2.15 7.67 -12.67
N HIS A 136 1.30 7.57 -11.65
CA HIS A 136 -0.13 7.67 -11.85
C HIS A 136 -0.53 9.09 -12.25
N SER A 137 -1.44 9.22 -13.22
CA SER A 137 -2.08 10.49 -13.52
C SER A 137 -3.28 10.75 -12.60
N GLU A 138 -3.69 12.01 -12.46
CA GLU A 138 -4.88 12.37 -11.69
C GLU A 138 -6.15 11.75 -12.28
N GLU A 139 -6.24 11.63 -13.62
CA GLU A 139 -7.37 10.98 -14.30
C GLU A 139 -7.46 9.49 -13.95
N GLN A 140 -6.32 8.79 -13.88
CA GLN A 140 -6.28 7.38 -13.47
C GLN A 140 -6.73 7.22 -12.02
N LEU A 141 -6.27 8.10 -11.14
CA LEU A 141 -6.61 8.07 -9.71
C LEU A 141 -8.09 8.41 -9.50
N ASP A 142 -8.62 9.40 -10.20
CA ASP A 142 -10.03 9.79 -10.16
C ASP A 142 -10.93 8.67 -10.65
N LEU A 143 -10.64 8.11 -11.83
CA LEU A 143 -11.34 6.96 -12.39
C LEU A 143 -11.33 5.78 -11.43
N THR A 144 -10.18 5.50 -10.81
CA THR A 144 -10.06 4.41 -9.84
C THR A 144 -10.97 4.63 -8.63
N ALA A 145 -10.96 5.81 -8.03
CA ALA A 145 -11.80 6.12 -6.87
C ALA A 145 -13.30 5.98 -7.18
N HIS A 146 -13.74 6.48 -8.33
CA HIS A 146 -15.13 6.35 -8.79
C HIS A 146 -15.51 4.90 -9.08
N THR A 147 -14.62 4.14 -9.70
CA THR A 147 -14.87 2.71 -9.99
C THR A 147 -14.99 1.92 -8.69
N VAL A 148 -14.11 2.16 -7.72
CA VAL A 148 -14.19 1.53 -6.39
C VAL A 148 -15.54 1.82 -5.73
N LYS A 149 -15.98 3.08 -5.72
CA LYS A 149 -17.27 3.46 -5.15
C LYS A 149 -18.42 2.75 -5.86
N THR A 150 -18.45 2.77 -7.18
CA THR A 150 -19.49 2.16 -7.99
C THR A 150 -19.61 0.65 -7.77
N GLU A 151 -18.48 -0.06 -7.79
CA GLU A 151 -18.48 -1.50 -7.61
C GLU A 151 -18.79 -1.90 -6.15
N LEU A 152 -18.32 -1.12 -5.17
CA LEU A 152 -18.68 -1.35 -3.76
C LEU A 152 -20.17 -1.17 -3.52
N ASP A 153 -20.78 -0.11 -4.04
CA ASP A 153 -22.22 0.14 -3.87
C ASP A 153 -23.07 -0.98 -4.49
N LYS A 154 -22.67 -1.52 -5.64
CA LYS A 154 -23.35 -2.67 -6.25
C LYS A 154 -23.29 -3.90 -5.34
N LEU A 155 -22.10 -4.22 -4.81
CA LEU A 155 -21.94 -5.38 -3.94
C LEU A 155 -22.73 -5.25 -2.62
N LEU A 156 -22.78 -4.05 -2.06
CA LEU A 156 -23.59 -3.79 -0.85
C LEU A 156 -25.09 -3.92 -1.14
N ALA A 157 -25.56 -3.41 -2.27
CA ALA A 157 -26.96 -3.54 -2.67
C ALA A 157 -27.37 -5.01 -2.95
N GLU A 158 -26.45 -5.83 -3.47
CA GLU A 158 -26.67 -7.26 -3.66
C GLU A 158 -26.67 -8.04 -2.35
N GLY A 159 -25.90 -7.60 -1.35
CA GLY A 159 -25.80 -8.21 -0.02
C GLY A 159 -27.05 -8.01 0.83
N ASP A 160 -27.77 -6.92 0.63
CA ASP A 160 -29.03 -6.61 1.32
C ASP A 160 -30.25 -7.36 0.76
N GLN A 161 -30.11 -8.15 -0.30
CA GLN A 161 -31.21 -8.96 -0.83
C GLN A 161 -31.42 -10.23 0.03
N PRO A 162 -32.63 -10.51 0.49
CA PRO A 162 -32.91 -11.69 1.30
C PRO A 162 -32.58 -12.98 0.52
N PRO A 163 -32.07 -14.03 1.20
CA PRO A 163 -31.77 -15.30 0.56
C PRO A 163 -33.05 -15.88 -0.05
N GLY A 164 -33.13 -15.90 -1.37
CA GLY A 164 -34.31 -16.40 -2.13
C GLY A 164 -34.71 -15.53 -3.32
N ALA A 165 -34.17 -14.32 -3.50
CA ALA A 165 -34.50 -13.43 -4.63
C ALA A 165 -33.63 -13.67 -5.89
N ARG A 166 -32.85 -14.74 -5.94
CA ARG A 166 -32.11 -15.14 -7.16
C ARG A 166 -32.96 -16.11 -7.96
N VAL A 167 -33.63 -15.64 -9.00
CA VAL A 167 -34.27 -16.44 -10.06
C VAL A 167 -33.23 -16.74 -11.13
#